data_f7eed77fdbb0abec94cb39a38ec0c5b0
#
_entry.id   f7eed77fdbb0abec94cb39a38ec0c5b0
#
_cell.length_a   1.000
_cell.length_b   1.000
_cell.length_c   1.000
_cell.angle_alpha   90.00
_cell.angle_beta   90.00
_cell.angle_gamma   90.00
#
_symmetry.space_group_name_H-M   'P 1'
#
loop_
_entity.id
_entity.type
_entity.pdbx_description
1 polymer ?
#
loop_
_entity_poly.entity_id
_entity_poly.type
_entity_poly.pdbx_seq_one_letter_code
_entity_poly.pdbx_strand_id
1 'polypeptide(L)'
;MNRIYRVIWSQVRGAYVVVSEIAKSHTRGSKSFVSNSAKASVKVGLAAMVLTCGSGLISGVQAESDRGVALTPANADPANPKEHTAGGVTWLTPKPGAPTINMFDYNTPGNPGQGYLYTNNKVFGIQIGNKASARADDGSVSGISIGDYSNSRGLGVALGHYAQSNDIGSLAIGAATKADGFNSLAMMRQAYAGKQYAAAIGTAASAKGEASLAMGHSALAEGKQSIAIGSANPEPLKDNKGTKYTKYDKTTNTQATADRAIAIGQGAKSNTVDSIAMGTGANVAVGTNYKGENFTHGIAIGSNALSQGIQGVAIGNSAAHYRDNGVALGNNAKTRAMDGIAIGNNAESGIQNDPQYKVNNSVAVGNSARAHGGSGVALGNDTYALGGSSVAAGNAAWALGERSTAIGNNAHSEGYGSIAMGREASALSTQDGDKKNVVAIGDDAQATGSRSIALGVSAQAGTLERVRDRSVYKDNPELITKLKAQKEVTDAVAIGSEASVQANEGLALGNVRGVALGAKSETAAPVSTASETINGLKYNYAGGTADSTVSVGNNSTKRTITNVAAGRVNAQSTDAINGSQLYAVTTEV
;
A
#
# COMPACT_ATOMS: atom_id res chain seq x y z
N MET A 1 11.90 -24.80 -35.13
CA MET A 1 11.27 -24.37 -33.88
C MET A 1 11.36 -25.52 -32.88
N ASN A 2 12.20 -25.38 -31.85
CA ASN A 2 12.35 -26.39 -30.81
C ASN A 2 11.08 -26.40 -29.95
N ARG A 3 10.47 -27.57 -29.82
CA ARG A 3 9.34 -27.78 -28.91
C ARG A 3 9.87 -27.83 -27.49
N ILE A 4 9.54 -26.84 -26.69
CA ILE A 4 10.01 -26.64 -25.29
C ILE A 4 9.21 -27.49 -24.27
N TYR A 5 8.27 -28.32 -24.69
CA TYR A 5 7.34 -29.04 -23.84
C TYR A 5 7.25 -30.51 -24.19
N ARG A 6 7.11 -31.38 -23.17
CA ARG A 6 6.79 -32.80 -23.29
C ARG A 6 5.55 -33.16 -22.47
N VAL A 7 4.84 -34.17 -22.87
CA VAL A 7 3.67 -34.70 -22.17
C VAL A 7 4.12 -35.87 -21.28
N ILE A 8 3.79 -35.80 -19.99
CA ILE A 8 4.06 -36.86 -19.01
C ILE A 8 2.79 -37.29 -18.29
N TRP A 9 2.71 -38.55 -17.85
CA TRP A 9 1.61 -39.01 -17.02
C TRP A 9 1.80 -38.53 -15.57
N SER A 10 0.84 -37.84 -15.00
CA SER A 10 0.82 -37.41 -13.61
C SER A 10 -0.01 -38.41 -12.78
N GLN A 11 0.63 -39.17 -11.94
CA GLN A 11 -0.06 -40.11 -11.03
C GLN A 11 -0.95 -39.36 -10.00
N VAL A 12 -0.57 -38.16 -9.62
CA VAL A 12 -1.32 -37.34 -8.66
C VAL A 12 -2.63 -36.81 -9.25
N ARG A 13 -2.67 -36.56 -10.57
CA ARG A 13 -3.85 -36.03 -11.27
C ARG A 13 -4.59 -37.10 -12.08
N GLY A 14 -4.02 -38.31 -12.22
CA GLY A 14 -4.60 -39.36 -13.04
C GLY A 14 -4.78 -38.96 -14.51
N ALA A 15 -3.96 -38.08 -15.05
CA ALA A 15 -4.07 -37.55 -16.40
C ALA A 15 -2.71 -37.21 -17.01
N TYR A 16 -2.64 -37.11 -18.33
CA TYR A 16 -1.47 -36.55 -19.03
C TYR A 16 -1.39 -35.06 -18.88
N VAL A 17 -0.23 -34.53 -18.50
CA VAL A 17 0.04 -33.09 -18.35
C VAL A 17 1.23 -32.68 -19.20
N VAL A 18 1.17 -31.48 -19.75
CA VAL A 18 2.25 -30.87 -20.52
C VAL A 18 3.20 -30.18 -19.55
N VAL A 19 4.48 -30.53 -19.59
CA VAL A 19 5.51 -29.92 -18.73
C VAL A 19 6.66 -29.39 -19.58
N SER A 20 7.38 -28.40 -19.05
CA SER A 20 8.61 -27.90 -19.67
C SER A 20 9.68 -28.98 -19.72
N GLU A 21 10.49 -29.02 -20.78
CA GLU A 21 11.63 -29.95 -20.89
C GLU A 21 12.67 -29.78 -19.79
N ILE A 22 12.66 -28.66 -19.08
CA ILE A 22 13.57 -28.38 -17.96
C ILE A 22 13.09 -29.06 -16.66
N ALA A 23 11.85 -29.52 -16.59
CA ALA A 23 11.33 -30.23 -15.43
C ALA A 23 11.93 -31.63 -15.32
N LYS A 24 12.92 -31.79 -14.45
CA LYS A 24 13.48 -33.13 -14.11
C LYS A 24 12.44 -33.91 -13.32
N SER A 25 12.11 -35.10 -13.80
CA SER A 25 11.29 -36.03 -13.03
C SER A 25 12.08 -36.54 -11.83
N HIS A 26 11.79 -36.08 -10.64
CA HIS A 26 12.23 -36.69 -9.40
C HIS A 26 11.31 -37.87 -9.05
N THR A 27 11.45 -38.95 -9.77
CA THR A 27 11.04 -40.31 -9.35
C THR A 27 12.22 -41.02 -8.74
N ARG A 28 12.65 -40.59 -7.57
CA ARG A 28 13.35 -41.48 -6.64
C ARG A 28 12.46 -41.58 -5.41
N GLY A 29 11.99 -42.81 -5.16
CA GLY A 29 11.34 -43.14 -3.92
C GLY A 29 12.23 -42.74 -2.75
N SER A 30 11.84 -41.72 -2.02
CA SER A 30 12.44 -41.45 -0.73
C SER A 30 12.04 -42.61 0.19
N LYS A 31 12.98 -43.49 0.49
CA LYS A 31 12.88 -44.30 1.70
C LYS A 31 12.79 -43.29 2.85
N SER A 32 11.62 -43.17 3.44
CA SER A 32 11.43 -42.35 4.65
C SER A 32 12.29 -42.95 5.76
N PHE A 33 13.33 -42.23 6.15
CA PHE A 33 13.96 -42.44 7.44
C PHE A 33 13.01 -41.94 8.53
N VAL A 34 12.11 -42.79 8.94
CA VAL A 34 11.38 -42.61 10.19
C VAL A 34 12.32 -43.08 11.29
N SER A 35 12.88 -42.16 12.07
CA SER A 35 13.66 -42.52 13.25
C SER A 35 12.82 -43.36 14.21
N ASN A 36 13.45 -44.28 14.93
CA ASN A 36 12.73 -45.17 15.88
C ASN A 36 11.96 -44.39 16.96
N SER A 37 12.32 -43.15 17.24
CA SER A 37 11.59 -42.26 18.14
C SER A 37 10.25 -41.79 17.57
N ALA A 38 10.14 -41.57 16.24
CA ALA A 38 8.87 -41.19 15.59
C ALA A 38 7.90 -42.40 15.54
N LYS A 39 8.43 -43.63 15.47
CA LYS A 39 7.58 -44.83 15.53
C LYS A 39 6.96 -45.03 16.90
N ALA A 40 7.62 -44.65 17.99
CA ALA A 40 7.06 -44.71 19.33
C ALA A 40 5.94 -43.67 19.54
N SER A 41 6.11 -42.45 19.05
CA SER A 41 5.09 -41.38 19.17
C SER A 41 3.85 -41.67 18.32
N VAL A 42 4.02 -42.27 17.14
CA VAL A 42 2.87 -42.65 16.29
C VAL A 42 2.07 -43.80 16.91
N LYS A 43 2.75 -44.73 17.60
CA LYS A 43 2.06 -45.84 18.30
C LYS A 43 1.24 -45.35 19.49
N VAL A 44 1.72 -44.34 20.23
CA VAL A 44 0.97 -43.72 21.34
C VAL A 44 -0.21 -42.88 20.82
N GLY A 45 -0.03 -42.16 19.73
CA GLY A 45 -1.11 -41.39 19.08
C GLY A 45 -2.19 -42.30 18.47
N LEU A 46 -1.83 -43.42 17.86
CA LEU A 46 -2.78 -44.40 17.33
C LEU A 46 -3.53 -45.14 18.46
N ALA A 47 -2.88 -45.41 19.59
CA ALA A 47 -3.55 -46.02 20.72
C ALA A 47 -4.61 -45.06 21.33
N ALA A 48 -4.34 -43.77 21.38
CA ALA A 48 -5.31 -42.79 21.82
C ALA A 48 -6.47 -42.59 20.80
N MET A 49 -6.21 -42.74 19.51
CA MET A 49 -7.23 -42.67 18.46
C MET A 49 -8.08 -43.93 18.33
N VAL A 50 -7.49 -45.13 18.62
CA VAL A 50 -8.23 -46.41 18.61
C VAL A 50 -9.15 -46.52 19.82
N LEU A 51 -8.89 -45.81 20.92
CA LEU A 51 -9.78 -45.75 22.08
C LEU A 51 -11.11 -45.00 21.81
N THR A 52 -11.19 -44.24 20.73
CA THR A 52 -12.42 -43.52 20.34
C THR A 52 -13.22 -44.20 19.23
N CYS A 53 -12.70 -45.25 18.57
CA CYS A 53 -13.31 -45.78 17.34
C CYS A 53 -13.43 -47.32 17.27
N GLY A 54 -13.56 -48.03 18.34
CA GLY A 54 -13.68 -49.46 18.12
C GLY A 54 -14.06 -50.31 19.32
N SER A 55 -15.24 -50.83 19.28
CA SER A 55 -15.65 -52.00 20.04
C SER A 55 -14.78 -53.22 19.63
N GLY A 56 -13.96 -53.68 20.54
CA GLY A 56 -13.33 -55.00 20.40
C GLY A 56 -11.81 -54.98 20.44
N LEU A 57 -11.28 -55.62 21.45
CA LEU A 57 -9.90 -56.07 21.63
C LEU A 57 -8.90 -54.97 22.13
N ILE A 58 -9.12 -54.49 23.34
CA ILE A 58 -7.99 -54.17 24.20
C ILE A 58 -8.12 -54.98 25.48
N SER A 59 -7.51 -56.16 25.49
CA SER A 59 -7.27 -56.91 26.69
C SER A 59 -6.19 -56.22 27.51
N GLY A 60 -6.57 -55.74 28.69
CA GLY A 60 -5.71 -55.50 29.83
C GLY A 60 -4.60 -54.44 29.66
N VAL A 61 -4.95 -53.15 29.88
CA VAL A 61 -3.97 -52.24 30.45
C VAL A 61 -4.31 -52.15 31.95
N GLN A 62 -3.62 -52.90 32.78
CA GLN A 62 -3.59 -52.63 34.23
C GLN A 62 -2.70 -51.43 34.45
N ALA A 63 -3.27 -50.37 34.99
CA ALA A 63 -2.50 -49.24 35.50
C ALA A 63 -2.01 -49.57 36.92
N GLU A 64 -0.72 -49.65 37.12
CA GLU A 64 -0.04 -49.94 38.39
C GLU A 64 0.06 -48.75 39.34
N SER A 65 -0.73 -47.71 39.18
CA SER A 65 -0.74 -46.60 40.14
C SER A 65 -2.09 -45.91 40.20
N ASP A 66 -2.42 -45.30 41.33
CA ASP A 66 -3.65 -44.55 41.64
C ASP A 66 -3.97 -43.38 40.67
N ARG A 67 -3.33 -43.28 39.53
CA ARG A 67 -3.45 -42.18 38.55
C ARG A 67 -3.73 -42.65 37.13
N GLY A 68 -4.10 -43.93 36.91
CA GLY A 68 -4.36 -44.49 35.58
C GLY A 68 -5.84 -44.67 35.30
N VAL A 69 -6.22 -44.62 34.01
CA VAL A 69 -7.54 -45.01 33.52
C VAL A 69 -7.56 -46.53 33.38
N ALA A 70 -8.31 -47.28 34.20
CA ALA A 70 -8.61 -48.66 33.96
C ALA A 70 -9.88 -48.76 33.11
N LEU A 71 -9.71 -49.10 31.81
CA LEU A 71 -10.81 -49.57 30.99
C LEU A 71 -10.96 -51.07 31.23
N THR A 72 -11.92 -51.49 32.04
CA THR A 72 -12.20 -52.93 32.25
C THR A 72 -12.89 -53.51 31.03
N PRO A 73 -12.39 -54.61 30.50
CA PRO A 73 -13.04 -55.28 29.40
C PRO A 73 -14.31 -56.00 29.84
N ALA A 74 -15.02 -56.48 28.87
CA ALA A 74 -16.28 -57.14 28.75
C ALA A 74 -16.70 -58.21 29.79
N ASN A 75 -16.02 -58.37 30.91
CA ASN A 75 -16.36 -59.32 31.97
C ASN A 75 -17.08 -58.70 33.17
N ALA A 76 -17.54 -57.42 33.07
CA ALA A 76 -18.44 -56.87 34.08
C ALA A 76 -19.78 -57.61 34.00
N ASP A 77 -20.22 -58.18 35.11
CA ASP A 77 -21.48 -58.92 35.21
C ASP A 77 -22.64 -58.04 34.74
N PRO A 78 -23.26 -58.35 33.59
CA PRO A 78 -24.34 -57.55 33.06
C PRO A 78 -25.61 -57.60 33.92
N ALA A 79 -25.71 -58.52 34.85
CA ALA A 79 -26.86 -58.63 35.77
C ALA A 79 -26.80 -57.65 36.94
N ASN A 80 -25.68 -57.01 37.24
CA ASN A 80 -25.52 -56.13 38.38
C ASN A 80 -24.75 -54.86 38.01
N PRO A 81 -25.44 -53.87 37.45
CA PRO A 81 -24.79 -52.63 37.08
C PRO A 81 -24.28 -51.89 38.32
N LYS A 82 -22.98 -51.81 38.45
CA LYS A 82 -22.32 -51.09 39.53
C LYS A 82 -21.70 -49.84 38.98
N GLU A 83 -21.76 -48.78 39.73
CA GLU A 83 -20.96 -47.60 39.49
C GLU A 83 -19.52 -47.95 39.89
N HIS A 84 -18.64 -47.80 38.96
CA HIS A 84 -17.22 -48.08 39.17
C HIS A 84 -16.47 -46.72 39.12
N THR A 85 -15.68 -46.47 40.14
CA THR A 85 -14.79 -45.31 40.19
C THR A 85 -13.38 -45.79 40.50
N ALA A 86 -12.44 -45.53 39.59
CA ALA A 86 -11.04 -45.75 39.85
C ALA A 86 -10.22 -44.61 39.25
N GLY A 87 -9.27 -44.06 39.99
CA GLY A 87 -8.38 -43.01 39.51
C GLY A 87 -9.08 -41.74 39.04
N GLY A 88 -10.27 -41.41 39.58
CA GLY A 88 -11.07 -40.23 39.18
C GLY A 88 -11.92 -40.46 37.92
N VAL A 89 -12.01 -41.68 37.41
CA VAL A 89 -12.93 -42.04 36.32
C VAL A 89 -14.13 -42.79 36.87
N THR A 90 -15.32 -42.32 36.57
CA THR A 90 -16.58 -42.97 36.88
C THR A 90 -17.20 -43.50 35.61
N TRP A 91 -17.53 -44.77 35.53
CA TRP A 91 -18.28 -45.40 34.46
C TRP A 91 -19.39 -46.29 34.98
N LEU A 92 -20.45 -46.37 34.20
CA LEU A 92 -21.58 -47.25 34.51
C LEU A 92 -21.55 -48.48 33.61
N THR A 93 -21.70 -49.65 34.16
CA THR A 93 -21.97 -50.86 33.36
C THR A 93 -23.40 -50.83 32.82
N PRO A 94 -23.60 -51.08 31.52
CA PRO A 94 -24.93 -51.15 30.94
C PRO A 94 -25.79 -52.24 31.63
N LYS A 95 -27.08 -51.96 31.83
CA LYS A 95 -28.02 -52.99 32.24
C LYS A 95 -28.15 -54.09 31.18
N PRO A 96 -28.41 -55.37 31.56
CA PRO A 96 -28.73 -56.42 30.60
C PRO A 96 -29.90 -55.98 29.72
N GLY A 97 -29.74 -56.05 28.40
CA GLY A 97 -30.71 -55.59 27.42
C GLY A 97 -30.72 -54.09 27.10
N ALA A 98 -29.81 -53.32 27.70
CA ALA A 98 -29.55 -51.97 27.20
C ALA A 98 -28.82 -52.06 25.85
N PRO A 99 -29.23 -51.30 24.84
CA PRO A 99 -28.55 -51.31 23.56
C PRO A 99 -27.09 -50.87 23.77
N THR A 100 -26.17 -51.64 23.23
CA THR A 100 -24.77 -51.21 23.12
C THR A 100 -24.70 -49.96 22.29
N ILE A 101 -23.90 -48.98 22.71
CA ILE A 101 -23.71 -47.72 21.97
C ILE A 101 -23.05 -48.06 20.65
N ASN A 102 -23.84 -48.19 19.57
CA ASN A 102 -23.36 -48.12 18.22
C ASN A 102 -23.36 -46.64 17.83
N MET A 103 -22.21 -46.01 17.81
CA MET A 103 -22.05 -44.62 17.44
C MET A 103 -22.47 -44.28 16.00
N PHE A 104 -22.90 -45.28 15.22
CA PHE A 104 -23.18 -45.14 13.80
C PHE A 104 -24.49 -45.78 13.33
N ASP A 105 -25.44 -46.07 14.22
CA ASP A 105 -26.72 -46.55 13.74
C ASP A 105 -27.65 -45.40 13.31
N TYR A 106 -27.27 -44.79 12.20
CA TYR A 106 -28.08 -43.78 11.51
C TYR A 106 -29.23 -44.38 10.69
N ASN A 107 -29.30 -45.71 10.56
CA ASN A 107 -30.31 -46.35 9.72
C ASN A 107 -30.93 -47.58 10.40
N THR A 108 -31.76 -47.40 11.38
CA THR A 108 -32.79 -48.41 11.65
C THR A 108 -33.94 -48.15 10.68
N PRO A 109 -34.23 -49.03 9.72
CA PRO A 109 -35.37 -48.88 8.82
C PRO A 109 -36.66 -48.95 9.64
N GLY A 110 -37.38 -47.88 9.81
CA GLY A 110 -38.70 -47.86 10.44
C GLY A 110 -39.03 -46.67 11.31
N ASN A 111 -38.07 -45.84 11.68
CA ASN A 111 -38.39 -44.64 12.48
C ASN A 111 -37.45 -43.47 12.14
N PRO A 112 -37.72 -42.73 11.07
CA PRO A 112 -36.94 -41.56 10.73
C PRO A 112 -37.26 -40.42 11.71
N GLY A 113 -36.53 -40.34 12.80
CA GLY A 113 -36.70 -39.28 13.80
C GLY A 113 -36.31 -39.65 15.25
N GLN A 114 -36.00 -40.91 15.48
CA GLN A 114 -35.54 -41.37 16.79
C GLN A 114 -34.24 -42.15 16.73
N GLY A 115 -33.25 -41.60 16.07
CA GLY A 115 -31.89 -42.15 16.02
C GLY A 115 -31.08 -41.95 17.31
N TYR A 116 -31.68 -41.61 18.41
CA TYR A 116 -31.02 -41.39 19.68
C TYR A 116 -31.53 -42.38 20.72
N LEU A 117 -30.62 -43.16 21.23
CA LEU A 117 -30.87 -44.10 22.32
C LEU A 117 -31.16 -43.35 23.61
N TYR A 118 -32.41 -42.91 23.81
CA TYR A 118 -32.90 -42.43 25.09
C TYR A 118 -33.57 -43.56 25.83
N THR A 119 -32.85 -44.24 26.70
CA THR A 119 -33.46 -45.06 27.71
C THR A 119 -33.34 -44.34 29.06
N ASN A 120 -34.47 -43.78 29.53
CA ASN A 120 -34.68 -43.32 30.90
C ASN A 120 -33.76 -42.20 31.39
N ASN A 121 -33.75 -41.04 30.77
CA ASN A 121 -33.14 -39.82 31.31
C ASN A 121 -31.67 -39.94 31.78
N LYS A 122 -30.94 -40.94 31.37
CA LYS A 122 -29.52 -41.09 31.69
C LYS A 122 -28.69 -40.91 30.44
N VAL A 123 -28.05 -39.83 30.45
CA VAL A 123 -27.19 -39.34 29.39
C VAL A 123 -25.83 -40.02 29.45
N PHE A 124 -25.38 -40.61 28.34
CA PHE A 124 -24.10 -41.30 28.27
C PHE A 124 -23.04 -40.37 27.70
N GLY A 125 -22.14 -39.87 28.54
CA GLY A 125 -20.96 -39.12 28.15
C GLY A 125 -19.70 -39.80 28.65
N ILE A 126 -18.57 -39.46 28.07
CA ILE A 126 -17.25 -39.89 28.56
C ILE A 126 -16.75 -38.84 29.55
N GLN A 127 -16.51 -39.28 30.80
CA GLN A 127 -15.99 -38.43 31.88
C GLN A 127 -14.75 -39.07 32.47
N ILE A 128 -13.59 -38.38 32.36
CA ILE A 128 -12.31 -38.86 32.89
C ILE A 128 -11.62 -37.70 33.62
N GLY A 129 -11.43 -37.79 34.92
CA GLY A 129 -10.77 -36.77 35.71
C GLY A 129 -11.59 -36.35 36.95
N ASN A 130 -10.93 -35.71 37.93
CA ASN A 130 -11.57 -35.20 39.12
C ASN A 130 -12.54 -34.07 38.76
N LYS A 131 -13.82 -34.22 39.10
CA LYS A 131 -14.92 -33.30 38.77
C LYS A 131 -15.07 -33.05 37.27
N ALA A 132 -14.66 -33.99 36.40
CA ALA A 132 -15.01 -33.96 34.99
C ALA A 132 -16.53 -34.09 34.84
N SER A 133 -17.15 -33.31 33.96
CA SER A 133 -18.59 -33.28 33.74
C SER A 133 -18.93 -33.26 32.25
N ALA A 134 -19.69 -34.24 31.79
CA ALA A 134 -20.28 -34.27 30.45
C ALA A 134 -21.81 -34.24 30.62
N ARG A 135 -22.41 -33.05 30.56
CA ARG A 135 -23.84 -32.82 30.84
C ARG A 135 -24.66 -32.71 29.56
N ALA A 136 -25.87 -33.24 29.63
CA ALA A 136 -26.95 -32.82 28.75
C ALA A 136 -28.00 -32.11 29.62
N ASP A 137 -28.23 -30.85 29.41
CA ASP A 137 -29.12 -30.04 30.26
C ASP A 137 -30.60 -30.12 29.84
N ASP A 138 -30.92 -30.71 28.68
CA ASP A 138 -32.28 -30.66 28.12
C ASP A 138 -32.67 -31.90 27.30
N GLY A 139 -32.15 -33.07 27.67
CA GLY A 139 -32.41 -34.29 26.92
C GLY A 139 -31.54 -34.44 25.66
N SER A 140 -30.57 -33.54 25.44
CA SER A 140 -29.60 -33.62 24.36
C SER A 140 -28.53 -34.68 24.64
N VAL A 141 -27.81 -35.10 23.59
CA VAL A 141 -26.77 -36.12 23.67
C VAL A 141 -25.58 -35.64 24.50
N SER A 142 -24.97 -36.51 25.26
CA SER A 142 -23.83 -36.20 26.12
C SER A 142 -22.56 -35.95 25.33
N GLY A 143 -21.71 -35.11 25.90
CA GLY A 143 -20.38 -34.79 25.37
C GLY A 143 -19.28 -35.73 25.90
N ILE A 144 -18.05 -35.36 25.57
CA ILE A 144 -16.80 -35.98 26.05
C ILE A 144 -16.09 -34.97 26.95
N SER A 145 -15.76 -35.36 28.20
CA SER A 145 -15.05 -34.51 29.14
C SER A 145 -13.88 -35.28 29.76
N ILE A 146 -12.65 -34.90 29.40
CA ILE A 146 -11.42 -35.56 29.85
C ILE A 146 -10.46 -34.53 30.43
N GLY A 147 -10.19 -34.63 31.74
CA GLY A 147 -9.31 -33.72 32.47
C GLY A 147 -9.96 -33.24 33.77
N ASP A 148 -9.15 -32.92 34.78
CA ASP A 148 -9.68 -32.42 36.05
C ASP A 148 -10.42 -31.09 35.83
N TYR A 149 -11.62 -30.98 36.41
CA TYR A 149 -12.51 -29.83 36.27
C TYR A 149 -12.93 -29.51 34.84
N SER A 150 -12.77 -30.47 33.89
CA SER A 150 -13.26 -30.31 32.52
C SER A 150 -14.81 -30.35 32.50
N ASN A 151 -15.41 -29.61 31.57
CA ASN A 151 -16.86 -29.57 31.41
C ASN A 151 -17.24 -29.57 29.92
N SER A 152 -18.11 -30.49 29.50
CA SER A 152 -18.71 -30.49 28.18
C SER A 152 -20.23 -30.50 28.26
N ARG A 153 -20.87 -29.76 27.34
CA ARG A 153 -22.32 -29.66 27.19
C ARG A 153 -22.74 -30.23 25.85
N GLY A 154 -23.86 -30.84 25.73
CA GLY A 154 -24.47 -31.47 24.55
C GLY A 154 -23.59 -31.61 23.31
N LEU A 155 -23.30 -32.83 22.84
CA LEU A 155 -22.39 -33.11 21.69
C LEU A 155 -21.00 -32.45 21.75
N GLY A 156 -20.69 -31.72 22.82
CA GLY A 156 -19.41 -31.01 22.96
C GLY A 156 -18.26 -31.91 23.41
N VAL A 157 -17.04 -31.45 23.19
CA VAL A 157 -15.83 -32.16 23.62
C VAL A 157 -14.93 -31.21 24.42
N ALA A 158 -14.60 -31.57 25.66
CA ALA A 158 -13.68 -30.85 26.53
C ALA A 158 -12.49 -31.76 26.89
N LEU A 159 -11.31 -31.46 26.37
CA LEU A 159 -10.09 -32.23 26.62
C LEU A 159 -9.03 -31.33 27.27
N GLY A 160 -8.75 -31.53 28.53
CA GLY A 160 -7.73 -30.81 29.28
C GLY A 160 -8.19 -30.31 30.64
N HIS A 161 -7.24 -30.00 31.52
CA HIS A 161 -7.49 -29.44 32.83
C HIS A 161 -8.23 -28.10 32.70
N TYR A 162 -9.40 -27.96 33.35
CA TYR A 162 -10.30 -26.80 33.21
C TYR A 162 -10.79 -26.51 31.79
N ALA A 163 -10.76 -27.46 30.85
CA ALA A 163 -11.35 -27.27 29.53
C ALA A 163 -12.87 -27.17 29.62
N GLN A 164 -13.48 -26.19 28.96
CA GLN A 164 -14.91 -25.91 29.01
C GLN A 164 -15.50 -25.84 27.59
N SER A 165 -16.37 -26.76 27.25
CA SER A 165 -17.21 -26.79 26.06
C SER A 165 -18.64 -26.47 26.52
N ASN A 166 -19.05 -25.20 26.45
CA ASN A 166 -20.23 -24.69 27.13
C ASN A 166 -21.49 -24.63 26.29
N ASP A 167 -21.38 -24.97 24.98
CA ASP A 167 -22.55 -25.00 24.10
C ASP A 167 -22.52 -26.24 23.19
N ILE A 168 -23.66 -26.51 22.55
CA ILE A 168 -23.85 -27.71 21.70
C ILE A 168 -22.84 -27.74 20.58
N GLY A 169 -22.20 -28.91 20.37
CA GLY A 169 -21.23 -29.14 19.32
C GLY A 169 -19.91 -28.35 19.47
N SER A 170 -19.70 -27.68 20.59
CA SER A 170 -18.46 -26.93 20.82
C SER A 170 -17.28 -27.86 21.17
N LEU A 171 -16.06 -27.44 20.85
CA LEU A 171 -14.84 -28.22 21.03
C LEU A 171 -13.80 -27.38 21.79
N ALA A 172 -13.42 -27.81 22.99
CA ALA A 172 -12.42 -27.19 23.85
C ALA A 172 -11.26 -28.16 24.11
N ILE A 173 -10.09 -27.92 23.52
CA ILE A 173 -8.92 -28.80 23.64
C ILE A 173 -7.72 -28.02 24.20
N GLY A 174 -7.28 -28.37 25.40
CA GLY A 174 -6.15 -27.75 26.07
C GLY A 174 -6.49 -27.25 27.47
N ALA A 175 -5.48 -26.92 28.27
CA ALA A 175 -5.71 -26.48 29.63
C ALA A 175 -6.39 -25.09 29.67
N ALA A 176 -7.44 -24.96 30.45
CA ALA A 176 -8.24 -23.74 30.63
C ALA A 176 -8.77 -23.15 29.30
N THR A 177 -9.02 -23.99 28.30
CA THR A 177 -9.72 -23.59 27.06
C THR A 177 -11.19 -23.35 27.34
N LYS A 178 -11.80 -22.47 26.56
CA LYS A 178 -13.21 -22.15 26.70
C LYS A 178 -13.90 -21.95 25.35
N ALA A 179 -14.84 -22.81 25.02
CA ALA A 179 -15.67 -22.76 23.83
C ALA A 179 -17.12 -22.51 24.24
N ASP A 180 -17.55 -21.24 24.19
CA ASP A 180 -18.87 -20.80 24.73
C ASP A 180 -19.97 -20.77 23.67
N GLY A 181 -19.61 -20.76 22.38
CA GLY A 181 -20.59 -20.63 21.32
C GLY A 181 -20.99 -21.97 20.69
N PHE A 182 -22.19 -22.02 20.11
CA PHE A 182 -22.68 -23.15 19.33
C PHE A 182 -21.71 -23.48 18.19
N ASN A 183 -21.32 -24.76 18.07
CA ASN A 183 -20.32 -25.23 17.08
C ASN A 183 -19.02 -24.44 17.08
N SER A 184 -18.59 -23.94 18.23
CA SER A 184 -17.33 -23.18 18.35
C SER A 184 -16.13 -24.10 18.64
N LEU A 185 -14.93 -23.63 18.29
CA LEU A 185 -13.66 -24.34 18.49
C LEU A 185 -12.69 -23.51 19.31
N ALA A 186 -12.23 -24.02 20.46
CA ALA A 186 -11.11 -23.45 21.22
C ALA A 186 -10.02 -24.51 21.39
N MET A 187 -8.83 -24.25 20.85
CA MET A 187 -7.72 -25.22 20.85
C MET A 187 -6.43 -24.58 21.38
N MET A 188 -5.72 -25.30 22.22
CA MET A 188 -4.52 -24.93 22.98
C MET A 188 -4.84 -24.15 24.27
N ARG A 189 -3.82 -24.02 25.14
CA ARG A 189 -3.98 -23.44 26.50
C ARG A 189 -4.63 -22.05 26.47
N GLN A 190 -5.69 -21.87 27.25
CA GLN A 190 -6.39 -20.59 27.43
C GLN A 190 -6.98 -20.00 26.12
N ALA A 191 -7.18 -20.82 25.08
CA ALA A 191 -7.92 -20.39 23.91
C ALA A 191 -9.39 -20.13 24.26
N TYR A 192 -9.99 -19.10 23.68
CA TYR A 192 -11.36 -18.68 23.92
C TYR A 192 -12.15 -18.46 22.64
N ALA A 193 -13.23 -19.21 22.45
CA ALA A 193 -14.19 -19.05 21.34
C ALA A 193 -15.57 -18.66 21.93
N GLY A 194 -15.94 -17.38 21.78
CA GLY A 194 -17.01 -16.77 22.60
C GLY A 194 -18.41 -16.80 21.98
N LYS A 195 -18.52 -17.01 20.67
CA LYS A 195 -19.81 -16.96 19.95
C LYS A 195 -19.96 -18.15 18.99
N GLN A 196 -21.16 -18.32 18.44
CA GLN A 196 -21.44 -19.38 17.48
C GLN A 196 -20.49 -19.36 16.29
N TYR A 197 -20.03 -20.56 15.88
CA TYR A 197 -19.08 -20.78 14.78
C TYR A 197 -17.71 -20.08 14.95
N ALA A 198 -17.40 -19.53 16.13
CA ALA A 198 -16.11 -18.93 16.40
C ALA A 198 -15.02 -20.00 16.54
N ALA A 199 -13.82 -19.73 16.01
CA ALA A 199 -12.67 -20.63 16.11
C ALA A 199 -11.45 -19.90 16.69
N ALA A 200 -10.92 -20.39 17.82
CA ALA A 200 -9.73 -19.87 18.49
C ALA A 200 -8.66 -20.98 18.55
N ILE A 201 -7.57 -20.84 17.82
CA ILE A 201 -6.48 -21.83 17.72
C ILE A 201 -5.16 -21.18 18.10
N GLY A 202 -4.64 -21.52 19.25
CA GLY A 202 -3.39 -20.96 19.76
C GLY A 202 -3.46 -20.63 21.24
N THR A 203 -2.31 -20.57 21.91
CA THR A 203 -2.26 -20.21 23.33
C THR A 203 -2.81 -18.79 23.51
N ALA A 204 -3.81 -18.64 24.37
CA ALA A 204 -4.50 -17.37 24.62
C ALA A 204 -5.12 -16.71 23.35
N ALA A 205 -5.33 -17.46 22.27
CA ALA A 205 -6.11 -16.99 21.12
C ALA A 205 -7.56 -16.70 21.55
N SER A 206 -8.17 -15.64 21.04
CA SER A 206 -9.49 -15.20 21.42
C SER A 206 -10.36 -14.83 20.23
N ALA A 207 -11.35 -15.66 19.91
CA ALA A 207 -12.36 -15.44 18.88
C ALA A 207 -13.69 -15.08 19.56
N LYS A 208 -13.99 -13.79 19.65
CA LYS A 208 -15.16 -13.28 20.37
C LYS A 208 -16.34 -12.98 19.47
N GLY A 209 -16.09 -12.74 18.17
CA GLY A 209 -17.14 -12.47 17.20
C GLY A 209 -17.84 -13.73 16.71
N GLU A 210 -19.06 -13.60 16.24
CA GLU A 210 -19.79 -14.67 15.53
C GLU A 210 -19.05 -15.07 14.25
N ALA A 211 -18.81 -16.36 14.03
CA ALA A 211 -18.07 -16.90 12.90
C ALA A 211 -16.65 -16.29 12.74
N SER A 212 -16.05 -15.81 13.81
CA SER A 212 -14.70 -15.25 13.80
C SER A 212 -13.62 -16.32 13.91
N LEU A 213 -12.43 -16.04 13.36
CA LEU A 213 -11.25 -16.92 13.41
C LEU A 213 -10.07 -16.19 14.06
N ALA A 214 -9.58 -16.69 15.19
CA ALA A 214 -8.35 -16.25 15.83
C ALA A 214 -7.33 -17.39 15.80
N MET A 215 -6.22 -17.24 15.09
CA MET A 215 -5.18 -18.27 14.96
C MET A 215 -3.80 -17.70 15.29
N GLY A 216 -3.13 -18.30 16.27
CA GLY A 216 -1.81 -17.90 16.74
C GLY A 216 -1.82 -17.46 18.21
N HIS A 217 -0.62 -17.24 18.77
CA HIS A 217 -0.50 -16.85 20.17
C HIS A 217 -1.10 -15.47 20.41
N SER A 218 -2.06 -15.38 21.34
CA SER A 218 -2.77 -14.14 21.69
C SER A 218 -3.45 -13.43 20.50
N ALA A 219 -3.72 -14.11 19.38
CA ALA A 219 -4.51 -13.56 18.28
C ALA A 219 -5.92 -13.19 18.78
N LEU A 220 -6.44 -12.05 18.33
CA LEU A 220 -7.72 -11.51 18.78
C LEU A 220 -8.64 -11.19 17.58
N ALA A 221 -9.76 -11.92 17.48
CA ALA A 221 -10.81 -11.68 16.50
C ALA A 221 -12.13 -11.34 17.24
N GLU A 222 -12.48 -10.05 17.32
CA GLU A 222 -13.65 -9.59 18.07
C GLU A 222 -14.87 -9.30 17.19
N GLY A 223 -14.64 -8.83 15.97
CA GLY A 223 -15.73 -8.53 15.05
C GLY A 223 -16.42 -9.79 14.52
N LYS A 224 -17.66 -9.64 14.10
CA LYS A 224 -18.41 -10.69 13.40
C LYS A 224 -17.71 -11.01 12.09
N GLN A 225 -17.51 -12.31 11.79
CA GLN A 225 -16.84 -12.80 10.59
C GLN A 225 -15.41 -12.25 10.41
N SER A 226 -14.77 -11.83 11.51
CA SER A 226 -13.40 -11.32 11.48
C SER A 226 -12.36 -12.43 11.51
N ILE A 227 -11.19 -12.16 10.95
CA ILE A 227 -10.07 -13.12 10.85
C ILE A 227 -8.80 -12.47 11.43
N ALA A 228 -8.20 -13.09 12.46
CA ALA A 228 -6.93 -12.68 13.04
C ALA A 228 -5.94 -13.85 13.01
N ILE A 229 -4.91 -13.80 12.17
CA ILE A 229 -3.90 -14.85 12.02
C ILE A 229 -2.51 -14.27 12.25
N GLY A 230 -1.86 -14.69 13.33
CA GLY A 230 -0.54 -14.21 13.72
C GLY A 230 -0.34 -14.22 15.23
N SER A 231 0.82 -13.81 15.68
CA SER A 231 1.19 -13.87 17.10
C SER A 231 1.68 -12.53 17.62
N ALA A 232 1.56 -12.33 18.92
CA ALA A 232 2.22 -11.24 19.62
C ALA A 232 3.76 -11.38 19.59
N ASN A 233 4.48 -10.28 19.76
CA ASN A 233 5.93 -10.31 19.92
C ASN A 233 6.30 -11.08 21.18
N PRO A 234 7.28 -12.01 21.11
CA PRO A 234 7.84 -12.63 22.29
C PRO A 234 8.70 -11.62 23.06
N GLU A 235 8.36 -11.38 24.32
CA GLU A 235 9.25 -10.67 25.24
C GLU A 235 10.16 -11.69 25.95
N PRO A 236 11.48 -11.56 25.90
CA PRO A 236 12.36 -12.40 26.68
C PRO A 236 12.21 -12.05 28.17
N LEU A 237 11.62 -12.96 28.95
CA LEU A 237 11.67 -12.85 30.40
C LEU A 237 13.04 -13.31 30.93
N LYS A 238 13.71 -12.42 31.62
CA LYS A 238 14.83 -12.77 32.51
C LYS A 238 14.22 -13.02 33.90
N ASP A 239 14.00 -14.28 34.24
CA ASP A 239 13.78 -14.60 35.66
C ASP A 239 15.13 -14.70 36.39
N ASN A 240 15.10 -14.49 37.70
CA ASN A 240 16.29 -14.57 38.57
C ASN A 240 16.83 -16.02 38.72
N LYS A 241 16.29 -16.99 38.00
CA LYS A 241 16.61 -18.42 38.06
C LYS A 241 17.05 -19.02 36.71
N GLY A 242 17.22 -18.21 35.67
CA GLY A 242 17.68 -18.69 34.37
C GLY A 242 16.65 -19.49 33.55
N THR A 243 15.42 -19.59 34.00
CA THR A 243 14.35 -20.30 33.28
C THR A 243 13.76 -19.38 32.23
N LYS A 244 13.94 -19.72 30.96
CA LYS A 244 13.42 -18.95 29.83
C LYS A 244 11.90 -19.14 29.67
N TYR A 245 11.12 -18.28 30.29
CA TYR A 245 9.70 -18.13 29.94
C TYR A 245 9.54 -17.01 28.94
N THR A 246 8.82 -17.23 27.88
CA THR A 246 8.50 -16.18 26.92
C THR A 246 7.18 -15.53 27.36
N LYS A 247 7.24 -14.30 27.83
CA LYS A 247 6.08 -13.43 27.97
C LYS A 247 5.80 -12.81 26.61
N TYR A 248 4.55 -12.66 26.28
CA TYR A 248 4.16 -12.02 25.03
C TYR A 248 3.56 -10.66 25.33
N ASP A 249 4.02 -9.66 24.60
CA ASP A 249 3.44 -8.32 24.68
C ASP A 249 2.05 -8.32 24.06
N LYS A 250 1.04 -8.21 24.92
CA LYS A 250 -0.36 -8.16 24.46
C LYS A 250 -0.68 -6.92 23.63
N THR A 251 0.14 -5.90 23.66
CA THR A 251 -0.05 -4.69 22.85
C THR A 251 0.35 -4.89 21.40
N THR A 252 1.16 -5.93 21.14
CA THR A 252 1.67 -6.29 19.80
C THR A 252 0.97 -7.50 19.19
N ASN A 253 -0.15 -7.96 19.77
CA ASN A 253 -0.90 -9.08 19.22
C ASN A 253 -1.61 -8.73 17.91
N THR A 254 -1.87 -9.75 17.09
CA THR A 254 -2.67 -9.62 15.88
C THR A 254 -4.13 -9.40 16.23
N GLN A 255 -4.76 -8.35 15.70
CA GLN A 255 -6.10 -7.91 16.08
C GLN A 255 -6.99 -7.65 14.85
N ALA A 256 -8.18 -8.27 14.85
CA ALA A 256 -9.28 -7.98 13.94
C ALA A 256 -10.52 -7.69 14.80
N THR A 257 -10.72 -6.41 15.17
CA THR A 257 -11.71 -6.06 16.19
C THR A 257 -13.06 -5.60 15.63
N ALA A 258 -13.11 -5.23 14.37
CA ALA A 258 -14.35 -4.82 13.69
C ALA A 258 -14.92 -5.94 12.80
N ASP A 259 -16.18 -5.79 12.41
CA ASP A 259 -16.89 -6.75 11.57
C ASP A 259 -16.21 -6.91 10.20
N ARG A 260 -16.07 -8.16 9.74
CA ARG A 260 -15.44 -8.54 8.48
C ARG A 260 -14.00 -8.04 8.30
N ALA A 261 -13.36 -7.67 9.41
CA ALA A 261 -11.95 -7.25 9.41
C ALA A 261 -11.01 -8.45 9.26
N ILE A 262 -9.95 -8.29 8.50
CA ILE A 262 -8.91 -9.31 8.28
C ILE A 262 -7.56 -8.78 8.74
N ALA A 263 -6.94 -9.43 9.72
CA ALA A 263 -5.60 -9.14 10.21
C ALA A 263 -4.70 -10.37 10.07
N ILE A 264 -3.69 -10.32 9.24
CA ILE A 264 -2.75 -11.44 9.00
C ILE A 264 -1.30 -10.96 9.14
N GLY A 265 -0.57 -11.56 10.06
CA GLY A 265 0.82 -11.21 10.34
C GLY A 265 1.05 -10.83 11.80
N GLN A 266 2.31 -10.88 12.23
CA GLN A 266 2.67 -10.51 13.58
C GLN A 266 2.33 -9.04 13.88
N GLY A 267 1.51 -8.80 14.89
CA GLY A 267 1.12 -7.45 15.28
C GLY A 267 0.27 -6.70 14.24
N ALA A 268 -0.28 -7.40 13.23
CA ALA A 268 -1.21 -6.80 12.28
C ALA A 268 -2.49 -6.36 13.00
N LYS A 269 -3.00 -5.17 12.66
CA LYS A 269 -4.20 -4.58 13.27
C LYS A 269 -5.19 -4.13 12.20
N SER A 270 -6.36 -4.76 12.19
CA SER A 270 -7.47 -4.43 11.31
C SER A 270 -8.70 -4.14 12.18
N ASN A 271 -8.87 -2.86 12.55
CA ASN A 271 -9.80 -2.47 13.60
C ASN A 271 -10.97 -1.62 13.07
N THR A 272 -11.18 -1.60 11.78
CA THR A 272 -12.30 -0.93 11.12
C THR A 272 -13.08 -1.91 10.26
N VAL A 273 -14.36 -1.62 10.02
CA VAL A 273 -15.26 -2.49 9.26
C VAL A 273 -14.76 -2.70 7.83
N ASP A 274 -14.86 -3.93 7.33
CA ASP A 274 -14.48 -4.33 5.96
C ASP A 274 -13.03 -4.00 5.59
N SER A 275 -12.11 -4.07 6.54
CA SER A 275 -10.71 -3.69 6.36
C SER A 275 -9.76 -4.88 6.31
N ILE A 276 -8.58 -4.67 5.70
CA ILE A 276 -7.55 -5.68 5.55
C ILE A 276 -6.21 -5.12 6.03
N ALA A 277 -5.60 -5.76 7.03
CA ALA A 277 -4.24 -5.52 7.48
C ALA A 277 -3.40 -6.80 7.29
N MET A 278 -2.44 -6.80 6.35
CA MET A 278 -1.63 -7.98 6.05
C MET A 278 -0.14 -7.64 6.04
N GLY A 279 0.63 -8.26 6.92
CA GLY A 279 2.07 -8.04 7.10
C GLY A 279 2.43 -7.75 8.55
N THR A 280 3.71 -7.84 8.89
CA THR A 280 4.20 -7.52 10.24
C THR A 280 3.94 -6.06 10.56
N GLY A 281 3.20 -5.78 11.61
CA GLY A 281 2.87 -4.41 12.03
C GLY A 281 1.97 -3.64 11.06
N ALA A 282 1.37 -4.29 10.06
CA ALA A 282 0.39 -3.66 9.18
C ALA A 282 -0.80 -3.13 10.01
N ASN A 283 -1.25 -1.92 9.75
CA ASN A 283 -2.26 -1.27 10.58
C ASN A 283 -3.31 -0.53 9.74
N VAL A 284 -4.56 -0.93 9.90
CA VAL A 284 -5.71 -0.10 9.52
C VAL A 284 -6.20 0.59 10.78
N ALA A 285 -5.94 1.89 10.88
CA ALA A 285 -6.16 2.67 12.08
C ALA A 285 -7.66 2.96 12.31
N VAL A 286 -8.04 3.03 13.58
CA VAL A 286 -9.36 3.56 13.97
C VAL A 286 -9.31 5.08 14.05
N GLY A 287 -10.42 5.74 13.76
CA GLY A 287 -10.54 7.18 13.85
C GLY A 287 -11.71 7.69 13.02
N THR A 288 -11.77 8.99 12.91
CA THR A 288 -12.76 9.69 12.06
C THR A 288 -12.03 10.63 11.10
N ASN A 289 -12.62 10.87 9.94
CA ASN A 289 -12.14 11.89 9.02
C ASN A 289 -12.53 13.30 9.53
N TYR A 290 -12.18 14.33 8.77
CA TYR A 290 -12.47 15.74 9.11
C TYR A 290 -13.98 16.08 9.17
N LYS A 291 -14.84 15.21 8.62
CA LYS A 291 -16.31 15.32 8.71
C LYS A 291 -16.89 14.59 9.93
N GLY A 292 -16.06 13.90 10.72
CA GLY A 292 -16.49 13.06 11.83
C GLY A 292 -16.98 11.67 11.42
N GLU A 293 -16.79 11.25 10.17
CA GLU A 293 -17.14 9.92 9.68
C GLU A 293 -16.08 8.90 10.10
N ASN A 294 -16.50 7.72 10.57
CA ASN A 294 -15.60 6.66 10.99
C ASN A 294 -14.81 6.09 9.80
N PHE A 295 -13.52 5.80 10.00
CA PHE A 295 -12.71 5.09 9.01
C PHE A 295 -13.28 3.70 8.73
N THR A 296 -13.37 3.33 7.47
CA THR A 296 -13.88 2.04 6.98
C THR A 296 -13.17 1.61 5.71
N HIS A 297 -13.25 0.31 5.35
CA HIS A 297 -12.78 -0.24 4.08
C HIS A 297 -11.29 0.04 3.78
N GLY A 298 -10.46 0.23 4.79
CA GLY A 298 -9.03 0.46 4.62
C GLY A 298 -8.27 -0.82 4.27
N ILE A 299 -7.24 -0.70 3.43
CA ILE A 299 -6.33 -1.80 3.06
C ILE A 299 -4.90 -1.38 3.42
N ALA A 300 -4.22 -2.18 4.25
CA ALA A 300 -2.81 -2.02 4.61
C ALA A 300 -2.08 -3.36 4.38
N ILE A 301 -1.29 -3.48 3.32
CA ILE A 301 -0.57 -4.70 2.96
C ILE A 301 0.93 -4.43 2.87
N GLY A 302 1.70 -5.06 3.71
CA GLY A 302 3.16 -4.89 3.80
C GLY A 302 3.63 -4.71 5.23
N SER A 303 4.93 -4.87 5.48
CA SER A 303 5.49 -4.59 6.81
C SER A 303 5.31 -3.11 7.16
N ASN A 304 4.72 -2.83 8.33
CA ASN A 304 4.42 -1.48 8.81
C ASN A 304 3.57 -0.62 7.84
N ALA A 305 2.82 -1.25 6.93
CA ALA A 305 1.88 -0.52 6.09
C ALA A 305 0.78 0.11 6.95
N LEU A 306 0.39 1.35 6.63
CA LEU A 306 -0.58 2.14 7.40
C LEU A 306 -1.71 2.64 6.51
N SER A 307 -2.95 2.36 6.85
CA SER A 307 -4.14 2.96 6.23
C SER A 307 -4.92 3.76 7.28
N GLN A 308 -5.06 5.08 7.04
CA GLN A 308 -5.87 6.01 7.85
C GLN A 308 -6.84 6.75 6.91
N GLY A 309 -8.10 6.82 7.27
CA GLY A 309 -9.14 7.40 6.41
C GLY A 309 -10.07 6.36 5.81
N ILE A 310 -11.05 6.82 5.06
CA ILE A 310 -12.07 6.00 4.44
C ILE A 310 -11.56 5.48 3.09
N GLN A 311 -11.76 4.19 2.79
CA GLN A 311 -11.50 3.57 1.48
C GLN A 311 -10.06 3.74 0.96
N GLY A 312 -9.09 3.85 1.85
CA GLY A 312 -7.70 4.03 1.45
C GLY A 312 -6.93 2.74 1.27
N VAL A 313 -5.92 2.78 0.40
CA VAL A 313 -5.07 1.64 0.05
C VAL A 313 -3.60 1.98 0.31
N ALA A 314 -2.94 1.20 1.17
CA ALA A 314 -1.51 1.27 1.41
C ALA A 314 -0.88 -0.11 1.17
N ILE A 315 -0.12 -0.27 0.09
CA ILE A 315 0.53 -1.54 -0.27
C ILE A 315 2.03 -1.33 -0.47
N GLY A 316 2.82 -1.99 0.36
CA GLY A 316 4.28 -1.92 0.34
C GLY A 316 4.86 -1.84 1.74
N ASN A 317 6.18 -2.03 1.88
CA ASN A 317 6.86 -1.83 3.15
C ASN A 317 6.75 -0.35 3.55
N SER A 318 6.26 -0.06 4.74
CA SER A 318 6.04 1.30 5.25
C SER A 318 5.22 2.22 4.32
N ALA A 319 4.44 1.65 3.40
CA ALA A 319 3.48 2.41 2.63
C ALA A 319 2.43 3.02 3.56
N ALA A 320 2.08 4.29 3.35
CA ALA A 320 1.15 4.96 4.24
C ALA A 320 0.15 5.85 3.49
N HIS A 321 -1.10 5.68 3.82
CA HIS A 321 -2.19 6.50 3.37
C HIS A 321 -2.81 7.19 4.59
N TYR A 322 -3.06 8.50 4.51
CA TYR A 322 -3.45 9.32 5.67
C TYR A 322 -4.81 10.02 5.55
N ARG A 323 -5.42 10.05 4.37
CA ARG A 323 -6.71 10.73 4.12
C ARG A 323 -7.60 9.89 3.21
N ASP A 324 -8.89 10.27 3.11
CA ASP A 324 -9.89 9.49 2.38
C ASP A 324 -9.51 9.24 0.91
N ASN A 325 -9.86 8.06 0.41
CA ASN A 325 -9.70 7.60 -0.99
C ASN A 325 -8.25 7.61 -1.52
N GLY A 326 -7.26 7.69 -0.65
CA GLY A 326 -5.86 7.73 -1.08
C GLY A 326 -5.30 6.37 -1.46
N VAL A 327 -4.37 6.35 -2.42
CA VAL A 327 -3.64 5.16 -2.86
C VAL A 327 -2.14 5.36 -2.68
N ALA A 328 -1.52 4.59 -1.80
CA ALA A 328 -0.08 4.55 -1.58
C ALA A 328 0.45 3.17 -1.96
N LEU A 329 1.20 3.06 -3.07
CA LEU A 329 1.67 1.79 -3.61
C LEU A 329 3.18 1.82 -3.84
N GLY A 330 3.92 1.09 -3.04
CA GLY A 330 5.39 1.01 -3.11
C GLY A 330 6.06 1.09 -1.74
N ASN A 331 7.37 0.84 -1.70
CA ASN A 331 8.13 0.99 -0.46
C ASN A 331 8.16 2.45 -0.03
N ASN A 332 7.74 2.72 1.20
CA ASN A 332 7.65 4.06 1.79
C ASN A 332 6.84 5.08 0.95
N ALA A 333 5.92 4.62 0.09
CA ALA A 333 4.99 5.48 -0.62
C ALA A 333 4.02 6.14 0.37
N LYS A 334 3.75 7.45 0.22
CA LYS A 334 2.91 8.21 1.16
C LYS A 334 1.87 9.04 0.44
N THR A 335 0.61 8.85 0.80
CA THR A 335 -0.49 9.67 0.31
C THR A 335 -1.08 10.50 1.46
N ARG A 336 -0.91 11.80 1.39
CA ARG A 336 -1.44 12.79 2.35
C ARG A 336 -2.52 13.69 1.75
N ALA A 337 -2.70 13.63 0.45
CA ALA A 337 -3.82 14.30 -0.22
C ALA A 337 -5.08 13.43 -0.13
N MET A 338 -6.24 14.04 0.00
CA MET A 338 -7.52 13.39 -0.24
C MET A 338 -7.62 13.09 -1.75
N ASP A 339 -8.16 11.92 -2.11
CA ASP A 339 -8.19 11.41 -3.49
C ASP A 339 -6.79 11.41 -4.17
N GLY A 340 -5.73 11.29 -3.36
CA GLY A 340 -4.35 11.35 -3.82
C GLY A 340 -3.82 9.98 -4.24
N ILE A 341 -2.83 9.98 -5.15
CA ILE A 341 -2.16 8.78 -5.63
C ILE A 341 -0.65 8.93 -5.45
N ALA A 342 0.00 7.98 -4.77
CA ALA A 342 1.45 7.89 -4.63
C ALA A 342 1.90 6.48 -5.03
N ILE A 343 2.54 6.32 -6.18
CA ILE A 343 3.00 5.03 -6.70
C ILE A 343 4.50 5.08 -6.96
N GLY A 344 5.25 4.22 -6.29
CA GLY A 344 6.70 4.11 -6.43
C GLY A 344 7.43 4.13 -5.10
N ASN A 345 8.73 3.84 -5.12
CA ASN A 345 9.56 3.94 -3.94
C ASN A 345 9.70 5.40 -3.50
N ASN A 346 9.40 5.70 -2.25
CA ASN A 346 9.39 7.06 -1.68
C ASN A 346 8.50 8.08 -2.44
N ALA A 347 7.52 7.63 -3.23
CA ALA A 347 6.57 8.53 -3.88
C ALA A 347 5.70 9.23 -2.83
N GLU A 348 5.41 10.52 -3.02
CA GLU A 348 4.65 11.32 -2.06
C GLU A 348 3.61 12.22 -2.73
N SER A 349 2.33 12.00 -2.39
CA SER A 349 1.18 12.81 -2.81
C SER A 349 0.67 13.62 -1.62
N GLY A 350 0.60 14.93 -1.75
CA GLY A 350 0.25 15.85 -0.65
C GLY A 350 1.41 16.14 0.29
N ILE A 351 1.24 17.13 1.14
CA ILE A 351 2.25 17.61 2.10
C ILE A 351 1.93 17.19 3.53
N GLN A 352 2.98 17.03 4.33
CA GLN A 352 2.83 16.82 5.77
C GLN A 352 2.33 18.11 6.44
N ASN A 353 1.39 17.98 7.37
CA ASN A 353 0.84 19.11 8.12
C ASN A 353 0.14 20.17 7.26
N ASP A 354 -0.63 19.76 6.23
CA ASP A 354 -1.56 20.66 5.56
C ASP A 354 -2.75 20.98 6.50
N PRO A 355 -2.74 22.12 7.25
CA PRO A 355 -3.74 22.38 8.27
C PRO A 355 -5.10 22.78 7.68
N GLN A 356 -5.16 23.04 6.39
CA GLN A 356 -6.35 23.55 5.72
C GLN A 356 -6.93 22.56 4.70
N TYR A 357 -6.41 21.32 4.63
CA TYR A 357 -6.86 20.31 3.67
C TYR A 357 -6.89 20.80 2.21
N LYS A 358 -5.96 21.69 1.85
CA LYS A 358 -5.91 22.33 0.53
C LYS A 358 -5.33 21.44 -0.57
N VAL A 359 -4.50 20.47 -0.18
CA VAL A 359 -3.87 19.58 -1.15
C VAL A 359 -4.74 18.35 -1.37
N ASN A 360 -5.47 18.34 -2.48
CA ASN A 360 -6.33 17.23 -2.90
C ASN A 360 -5.98 16.81 -4.33
N ASN A 361 -6.41 15.63 -4.74
CA ASN A 361 -6.32 15.12 -6.12
C ASN A 361 -4.91 15.12 -6.71
N SER A 362 -3.87 15.07 -5.89
CA SER A 362 -2.50 15.08 -6.38
C SER A 362 -2.03 13.67 -6.76
N VAL A 363 -1.20 13.57 -7.81
CA VAL A 363 -0.72 12.30 -8.36
C VAL A 363 0.81 12.30 -8.42
N ALA A 364 1.45 11.39 -7.70
CA ALA A 364 2.89 11.17 -7.71
C ALA A 364 3.19 9.74 -8.17
N VAL A 365 3.78 9.56 -9.33
CA VAL A 365 4.13 8.25 -9.89
C VAL A 365 5.60 8.23 -10.29
N GLY A 366 6.36 7.38 -9.61
CA GLY A 366 7.80 7.23 -9.85
C GLY A 366 8.60 7.12 -8.56
N ASN A 367 9.88 6.78 -8.67
CA ASN A 367 10.78 6.79 -7.53
C ASN A 367 11.02 8.23 -7.07
N SER A 368 10.78 8.50 -5.80
CA SER A 368 10.90 9.83 -5.18
C SER A 368 10.08 10.94 -5.87
N ALA A 369 9.03 10.59 -6.61
CA ALA A 369 8.12 11.57 -7.19
C ALA A 369 7.33 12.29 -6.09
N ARG A 370 7.20 13.62 -6.16
CA ARG A 370 6.49 14.44 -5.17
C ARG A 370 5.48 15.37 -5.83
N ALA A 371 4.21 15.14 -5.54
CA ALA A 371 3.10 15.99 -5.95
C ALA A 371 2.52 16.69 -4.71
N HIS A 372 3.08 17.84 -4.36
CA HIS A 372 2.70 18.59 -3.16
C HIS A 372 1.71 19.72 -3.43
N GLY A 373 1.53 20.10 -4.70
CA GLY A 373 0.48 21.04 -5.10
C GLY A 373 -0.90 20.38 -5.16
N GLY A 374 -1.95 21.10 -4.81
CA GLY A 374 -3.33 20.63 -5.02
C GLY A 374 -3.58 20.38 -6.51
N SER A 375 -4.10 19.21 -6.88
CA SER A 375 -4.22 18.74 -8.27
C SER A 375 -2.90 18.71 -9.04
N GLY A 376 -1.76 18.64 -8.34
CA GLY A 376 -0.44 18.52 -8.94
C GLY A 376 -0.18 17.10 -9.47
N VAL A 377 0.55 17.00 -10.58
CA VAL A 377 0.92 15.72 -11.21
C VAL A 377 2.43 15.62 -11.36
N ALA A 378 3.05 14.66 -10.67
CA ALA A 378 4.48 14.36 -10.74
C ALA A 378 4.69 12.95 -11.31
N LEU A 379 5.27 12.84 -12.51
CA LEU A 379 5.48 11.58 -13.22
C LEU A 379 6.96 11.38 -13.56
N GLY A 380 7.62 10.43 -12.93
CA GLY A 380 9.01 10.08 -13.20
C GLY A 380 9.88 9.99 -11.96
N ASN A 381 11.16 9.74 -12.15
CA ASN A 381 12.12 9.67 -11.05
C ASN A 381 12.51 11.07 -10.58
N ASP A 382 12.48 11.29 -9.27
CA ASP A 382 12.85 12.53 -8.59
C ASP A 382 12.14 13.78 -9.17
N THR A 383 10.85 13.63 -9.51
CA THR A 383 10.01 14.71 -10.06
C THR A 383 9.28 15.47 -8.96
N TYR A 384 9.11 16.78 -9.16
CA TYR A 384 8.48 17.68 -8.20
C TYR A 384 7.39 18.55 -8.85
N ALA A 385 6.13 18.31 -8.51
CA ALA A 385 5.00 19.16 -8.83
C ALA A 385 4.55 19.87 -7.54
N LEU A 386 5.13 21.03 -7.24
CA LEU A 386 4.91 21.74 -5.99
C LEU A 386 3.86 22.84 -6.10
N GLY A 387 3.68 23.42 -7.29
CA GLY A 387 2.63 24.40 -7.54
C GLY A 387 1.25 23.78 -7.62
N GLY A 388 0.21 24.50 -7.22
CA GLY A 388 -1.18 24.06 -7.42
C GLY A 388 -1.47 23.85 -8.91
N SER A 389 -2.11 22.74 -9.27
CA SER A 389 -2.41 22.36 -10.67
C SER A 389 -1.19 22.30 -11.58
N SER A 390 -0.01 22.05 -11.04
CA SER A 390 1.22 21.94 -11.80
C SER A 390 1.45 20.53 -12.34
N VAL A 391 2.21 20.43 -13.45
CA VAL A 391 2.57 19.15 -14.08
C VAL A 391 4.08 19.06 -14.21
N ALA A 392 4.69 18.06 -13.60
CA ALA A 392 6.09 17.71 -13.76
C ALA A 392 6.20 16.30 -14.33
N ALA A 393 6.82 16.13 -15.49
CA ALA A 393 6.99 14.82 -16.13
C ALA A 393 8.39 14.64 -16.70
N GLY A 394 9.09 13.60 -16.25
CA GLY A 394 10.46 13.30 -16.67
C GLY A 394 11.33 12.87 -15.50
N ASN A 395 12.63 12.72 -15.74
CA ASN A 395 13.60 12.52 -14.68
C ASN A 395 14.03 13.89 -14.15
N ALA A 396 13.93 14.11 -12.85
CA ALA A 396 14.27 15.38 -12.20
C ALA A 396 13.56 16.62 -12.83
N ALA A 397 12.32 16.46 -13.27
CA ALA A 397 11.51 17.58 -13.72
C ALA A 397 10.88 18.31 -12.54
N TRP A 398 10.89 19.67 -12.56
CA TRP A 398 10.44 20.50 -11.44
C TRP A 398 9.43 21.56 -11.91
N ALA A 399 8.18 21.43 -11.49
CA ALA A 399 7.11 22.39 -11.71
C ALA A 399 6.75 23.05 -10.38
N LEU A 400 7.36 24.19 -10.09
CA LEU A 400 7.28 24.86 -8.80
C LEU A 400 6.18 25.93 -8.78
N GLY A 401 5.92 26.59 -9.91
CA GLY A 401 4.89 27.61 -10.03
C GLY A 401 3.47 27.03 -10.04
N GLU A 402 2.51 27.80 -9.57
CA GLU A 402 1.10 27.43 -9.73
C GLU A 402 0.74 27.35 -11.22
N ARG A 403 0.03 26.30 -11.63
CA ARG A 403 -0.35 26.00 -13.03
C ARG A 403 0.86 25.85 -13.97
N SER A 404 2.05 25.62 -13.45
CA SER A 404 3.26 25.46 -14.26
C SER A 404 3.37 24.06 -14.83
N THR A 405 4.10 23.96 -15.96
CA THR A 405 4.37 22.69 -16.65
C THR A 405 5.87 22.51 -16.87
N ALA A 406 6.44 21.39 -16.41
CA ALA A 406 7.83 21.03 -16.62
C ALA A 406 7.87 19.61 -17.22
N ILE A 407 8.23 19.46 -18.50
CA ILE A 407 8.26 18.18 -19.20
C ILE A 407 9.64 17.96 -19.81
N GLY A 408 10.33 16.91 -19.40
CA GLY A 408 11.64 16.55 -19.88
C GLY A 408 12.61 16.21 -18.76
N ASN A 409 13.75 15.63 -19.14
CA ASN A 409 14.84 15.40 -18.20
C ASN A 409 15.36 16.76 -17.71
N ASN A 410 15.37 16.98 -16.42
CA ASN A 410 15.81 18.23 -15.84
C ASN A 410 15.02 19.49 -16.29
N ALA A 411 13.80 19.38 -16.77
CA ALA A 411 12.97 20.54 -17.08
C ALA A 411 12.58 21.28 -15.80
N HIS A 412 12.59 22.62 -15.82
CA HIS A 412 12.35 23.46 -14.65
C HIS A 412 11.40 24.63 -14.96
N SER A 413 10.28 24.73 -14.26
CA SER A 413 9.27 25.78 -14.43
C SER A 413 8.90 26.38 -13.08
N GLU A 414 9.20 27.69 -12.85
CA GLU A 414 8.94 28.36 -11.57
C GLU A 414 7.80 29.37 -11.62
N GLY A 415 7.57 30.01 -12.75
CA GLY A 415 6.56 31.06 -12.85
C GLY A 415 5.12 30.54 -12.87
N TYR A 416 4.17 31.38 -12.44
CA TYR A 416 2.74 31.08 -12.60
C TYR A 416 2.40 30.87 -14.08
N GLY A 417 1.76 29.74 -14.41
CA GLY A 417 1.37 29.39 -15.78
C GLY A 417 2.55 29.19 -16.74
N SER A 418 3.77 29.03 -16.24
CA SER A 418 4.97 28.88 -17.06
C SER A 418 5.11 27.46 -17.61
N ILE A 419 5.77 27.35 -18.76
CA ILE A 419 5.99 26.08 -19.50
C ILE A 419 7.48 25.89 -19.77
N ALA A 420 8.06 24.81 -19.28
CA ALA A 420 9.38 24.32 -19.61
C ALA A 420 9.26 22.94 -20.27
N MET A 421 9.61 22.80 -21.54
CA MET A 421 9.46 21.55 -22.27
C MET A 421 10.71 21.23 -23.08
N GLY A 422 11.38 20.15 -22.72
CA GLY A 422 12.66 19.71 -23.32
C GLY A 422 13.65 19.28 -22.24
N ARG A 423 14.74 18.60 -22.66
CA ARG A 423 15.85 18.29 -21.76
C ARG A 423 16.48 19.60 -21.27
N GLU A 424 16.60 19.76 -19.97
CA GLU A 424 17.17 20.97 -19.33
C GLU A 424 16.46 22.30 -19.68
N ALA A 425 15.24 22.24 -20.25
CA ALA A 425 14.46 23.44 -20.51
C ALA A 425 14.16 24.18 -19.20
N SER A 426 14.28 25.52 -19.21
CA SER A 426 14.18 26.34 -18.01
C SER A 426 13.30 27.57 -18.22
N ALA A 427 12.13 27.61 -17.57
CA ALA A 427 11.19 28.73 -17.58
C ALA A 427 11.14 29.38 -16.19
N LEU A 428 11.94 30.42 -15.97
CA LEU A 428 12.17 31.04 -14.69
C LEU A 428 11.62 32.47 -14.63
N SER A 429 11.04 32.84 -13.50
CA SER A 429 10.69 34.21 -13.17
C SER A 429 11.14 34.50 -11.74
N THR A 430 11.94 35.52 -11.57
CA THR A 430 12.61 35.81 -10.30
C THR A 430 11.88 36.84 -9.43
N GLN A 431 10.85 37.53 -9.95
CA GLN A 431 10.16 38.60 -9.23
C GLN A 431 8.92 38.12 -8.47
N ASP A 432 8.82 38.50 -7.20
CA ASP A 432 7.61 38.32 -6.41
C ASP A 432 6.50 39.26 -6.90
N GLY A 433 5.34 38.70 -7.21
CA GLY A 433 4.11 39.47 -7.43
C GLY A 433 3.47 39.37 -8.82
N ASP A 434 4.22 39.39 -9.90
CA ASP A 434 3.67 39.31 -11.27
C ASP A 434 4.36 38.28 -12.18
N LYS A 435 4.76 37.18 -11.58
CA LYS A 435 5.40 36.03 -12.26
C LYS A 435 4.42 35.43 -13.27
N LYS A 436 4.55 35.70 -14.54
CA LYS A 436 3.55 35.26 -15.51
C LYS A 436 4.15 34.63 -16.75
N ASN A 437 3.65 33.42 -17.06
CA ASN A 437 3.63 32.88 -18.42
C ASN A 437 4.97 32.91 -19.15
N VAL A 438 6.00 32.36 -18.54
CA VAL A 438 7.31 32.17 -19.18
C VAL A 438 7.27 30.86 -19.97
N VAL A 439 7.77 30.85 -21.20
CA VAL A 439 7.75 29.68 -22.08
C VAL A 439 9.16 29.34 -22.57
N ALA A 440 9.65 28.15 -22.23
CA ALA A 440 10.90 27.60 -22.72
C ALA A 440 10.66 26.23 -23.35
N ILE A 441 10.77 26.11 -24.66
CA ILE A 441 10.53 24.86 -25.38
C ILE A 441 11.72 24.55 -26.29
N GLY A 442 12.35 23.43 -26.07
CA GLY A 442 13.54 22.96 -26.77
C GLY A 442 14.55 22.35 -25.80
N ASP A 443 15.48 21.58 -26.33
CA ASP A 443 16.63 21.08 -25.59
C ASP A 443 17.47 22.28 -25.12
N ASP A 444 17.70 22.38 -23.81
CA ASP A 444 18.42 23.47 -23.18
C ASP A 444 17.84 24.89 -23.46
N ALA A 445 16.55 25.01 -23.80
CA ALA A 445 15.88 26.29 -23.98
C ALA A 445 15.76 27.02 -22.64
N GLN A 446 16.07 28.33 -22.62
CA GLN A 446 16.03 29.15 -21.39
C GLN A 446 15.22 30.41 -21.63
N ALA A 447 14.14 30.55 -20.88
CA ALA A 447 13.36 31.78 -20.82
C ALA A 447 13.37 32.30 -19.38
N THR A 448 13.83 33.53 -19.21
CA THR A 448 13.91 34.18 -17.90
C THR A 448 13.25 35.54 -17.96
N GLY A 449 12.43 35.80 -16.95
CA GLY A 449 11.65 37.01 -16.91
C GLY A 449 10.21 36.88 -17.41
N SER A 450 9.34 37.66 -16.84
CA SER A 450 7.90 37.61 -17.09
C SER A 450 7.55 37.78 -18.59
N ARG A 451 6.66 36.94 -19.09
CA ARG A 451 6.17 36.94 -20.48
C ARG A 451 7.22 36.68 -21.56
N SER A 452 8.37 36.11 -21.18
CA SER A 452 9.44 35.75 -22.13
C SER A 452 9.20 34.40 -22.78
N ILE A 453 9.63 34.25 -24.03
CA ILE A 453 9.46 33.05 -24.86
C ILE A 453 10.81 32.65 -25.48
N ALA A 454 11.27 31.43 -25.21
CA ALA A 454 12.39 30.79 -25.84
C ALA A 454 11.94 29.52 -26.56
N LEU A 455 12.01 29.48 -27.88
CA LEU A 455 11.63 28.32 -28.70
C LEU A 455 12.80 27.89 -29.58
N GLY A 456 13.32 26.71 -29.33
CA GLY A 456 14.44 26.12 -30.11
C GLY A 456 15.50 25.52 -29.21
N VAL A 457 16.38 24.71 -29.81
CA VAL A 457 17.52 24.15 -29.08
C VAL A 457 18.44 25.27 -28.65
N SER A 458 18.76 25.33 -27.36
CA SER A 458 19.57 26.37 -26.72
C SER A 458 19.10 27.79 -26.99
N ALA A 459 17.81 28.00 -27.28
CA ALA A 459 17.24 29.33 -27.43
C ALA A 459 17.25 30.04 -26.07
N GLN A 460 17.61 31.35 -26.05
CA GLN A 460 17.81 32.10 -24.83
C GLN A 460 17.02 33.42 -24.84
N ALA A 461 16.00 33.55 -24.01
CA ALA A 461 15.23 34.78 -23.85
C ALA A 461 15.44 35.32 -22.43
N GLY A 462 16.39 36.25 -22.23
CA GLY A 462 16.74 36.84 -20.93
C GLY A 462 18.15 36.48 -20.44
N THR A 463 18.53 37.05 -19.32
CA THR A 463 19.90 37.07 -18.81
C THR A 463 20.05 36.47 -17.44
N LEU A 464 19.65 35.25 -17.19
CA LEU A 464 20.04 34.63 -15.94
C LEU A 464 21.27 33.74 -16.15
N GLU A 465 22.25 33.90 -15.26
CA GLU A 465 23.37 33.00 -15.17
C GLU A 465 22.85 31.59 -14.86
N ARG A 466 23.24 30.64 -15.67
CA ARG A 466 22.74 29.28 -15.60
C ARG A 466 23.26 28.56 -14.37
N VAL A 467 22.39 28.22 -13.45
CA VAL A 467 22.72 27.28 -12.37
C VAL A 467 22.43 25.87 -12.84
N ARG A 468 23.47 25.17 -13.30
CA ARG A 468 23.38 23.78 -13.81
C ARG A 468 23.11 22.76 -12.72
N ASP A 469 23.53 23.03 -11.49
CA ASP A 469 23.41 22.11 -10.37
C ASP A 469 22.28 22.53 -9.43
N ARG A 470 21.19 21.79 -9.47
CA ARG A 470 19.97 22.08 -8.68
C ARG A 470 20.07 21.66 -7.23
N SER A 471 21.03 20.80 -6.89
CA SER A 471 21.32 20.50 -5.47
C SER A 471 21.75 21.77 -4.72
N VAL A 472 22.28 22.74 -5.44
CA VAL A 472 22.73 24.03 -4.93
C VAL A 472 21.57 24.94 -4.48
N TYR A 473 20.37 24.83 -5.11
CA TYR A 473 19.20 25.63 -4.70
C TYR A 473 18.68 25.24 -3.32
N LYS A 474 18.78 23.95 -2.96
CA LYS A 474 18.24 23.43 -1.72
C LYS A 474 19.00 23.92 -0.51
N ASP A 475 20.30 24.20 -0.66
CA ASP A 475 21.23 24.44 0.42
C ASP A 475 21.98 25.80 0.34
N ASN A 476 21.67 26.66 -0.65
CA ASN A 476 22.39 27.93 -0.82
C ASN A 476 21.45 29.16 -0.92
N PRO A 477 21.06 29.75 0.23
CA PRO A 477 20.22 30.96 0.27
C PRO A 477 20.87 32.18 -0.40
N GLU A 478 22.21 32.27 -0.46
CA GLU A 478 22.92 33.38 -1.08
C GLU A 478 22.77 33.38 -2.60
N LEU A 479 22.79 32.19 -3.23
CA LEU A 479 22.59 32.05 -4.65
C LEU A 479 21.17 32.45 -5.05
N ILE A 480 20.19 32.07 -4.26
CA ILE A 480 18.78 32.48 -4.43
C ILE A 480 18.69 34.02 -4.34
N THR A 481 19.41 34.63 -3.40
CA THR A 481 19.42 36.08 -3.22
C THR A 481 20.12 36.78 -4.40
N LYS A 482 21.22 36.25 -4.92
CA LYS A 482 21.91 36.76 -6.12
C LYS A 482 21.02 36.68 -7.37
N LEU A 483 20.33 35.56 -7.57
CA LEU A 483 19.40 35.38 -8.67
C LEU A 483 18.20 36.36 -8.58
N LYS A 484 17.70 36.60 -7.37
CA LYS A 484 16.63 37.58 -7.12
C LYS A 484 17.08 39.03 -7.32
N ALA A 485 18.35 39.33 -7.19
CA ALA A 485 18.91 40.68 -7.38
C ALA A 485 19.22 41.00 -8.85
N GLN A 486 19.21 40.02 -9.76
CA GLN A 486 19.40 40.26 -11.20
C GLN A 486 18.15 40.92 -11.80
N LYS A 487 18.36 41.96 -12.62
CA LYS A 487 17.27 42.67 -13.30
C LYS A 487 16.64 41.77 -14.36
N GLU A 488 15.36 41.48 -14.24
CA GLU A 488 14.65 40.65 -15.24
C GLU A 488 14.55 41.35 -16.59
N VAL A 489 14.78 40.57 -17.65
CA VAL A 489 14.41 40.95 -19.01
C VAL A 489 12.99 40.45 -19.24
N THR A 490 12.02 41.32 -19.35
CA THR A 490 10.62 40.95 -19.61
C THR A 490 10.29 41.06 -21.10
N ASP A 491 9.25 40.31 -21.53
CA ASP A 491 8.71 40.39 -22.89
C ASP A 491 9.74 40.00 -24.00
N ALA A 492 10.77 39.24 -23.67
CA ALA A 492 11.78 38.80 -24.61
C ALA A 492 11.30 37.61 -25.44
N VAL A 493 11.59 37.60 -26.76
CA VAL A 493 11.19 36.52 -27.66
C VAL A 493 12.39 36.03 -28.44
N ALA A 494 12.84 34.78 -28.22
CA ALA A 494 13.91 34.11 -28.94
C ALA A 494 13.34 32.87 -29.64
N ILE A 495 13.34 32.87 -30.99
CA ILE A 495 12.80 31.77 -31.79
C ILE A 495 13.82 31.28 -32.77
N GLY A 496 14.26 30.06 -32.64
CA GLY A 496 15.28 29.42 -33.46
C GLY A 496 16.36 28.77 -32.61
N SER A 497 17.06 27.78 -33.16
CA SER A 497 18.21 27.16 -32.49
C SER A 497 19.27 28.23 -32.17
N GLU A 498 19.72 28.27 -30.91
CA GLU A 498 20.72 29.23 -30.43
C GLU A 498 20.33 30.70 -30.64
N ALA A 499 19.03 31.02 -30.86
CA ALA A 499 18.55 32.39 -30.89
C ALA A 499 18.67 33.02 -29.50
N SER A 500 19.17 34.26 -29.40
CA SER A 500 19.45 34.90 -28.11
C SER A 500 18.93 36.33 -28.03
N VAL A 501 18.18 36.59 -26.98
CA VAL A 501 17.81 37.94 -26.52
C VAL A 501 18.49 38.17 -25.20
N GLN A 502 19.56 38.98 -25.18
CA GLN A 502 20.34 39.27 -23.96
C GLN A 502 20.16 40.71 -23.51
N ALA A 503 20.16 40.95 -22.20
CA ALA A 503 20.37 42.29 -21.69
C ALA A 503 21.87 42.64 -21.78
N ASN A 504 22.21 43.76 -22.38
CA ASN A 504 23.59 44.20 -22.41
C ASN A 504 24.10 44.49 -21.00
N GLU A 505 25.22 43.88 -20.61
CA GLU A 505 25.95 44.24 -19.41
C GLU A 505 26.28 45.75 -19.41
N GLY A 506 25.74 46.49 -18.49
CA GLY A 506 26.11 47.85 -18.20
C GLY A 506 25.08 48.97 -18.45
N LEU A 507 23.95 48.69 -19.05
CA LEU A 507 22.88 49.69 -19.15
C LEU A 507 21.65 49.28 -18.37
N ALA A 508 21.31 50.04 -17.33
CA ALA A 508 20.13 49.85 -16.50
C ALA A 508 18.85 50.23 -17.26
N LEU A 509 18.55 49.51 -18.34
CA LEU A 509 17.33 49.68 -19.11
C LEU A 509 16.28 48.68 -18.61
N GLY A 510 15.23 49.19 -17.99
CA GLY A 510 14.01 48.42 -17.71
C GLY A 510 13.44 47.87 -19.03
N ASN A 511 12.81 46.71 -18.98
CA ASN A 511 11.98 46.13 -20.03
C ASN A 511 12.62 46.04 -21.42
N VAL A 512 13.58 45.13 -21.62
CA VAL A 512 14.10 44.83 -22.97
C VAL A 512 13.11 43.91 -23.69
N ARG A 513 12.35 44.46 -24.62
CA ARG A 513 11.37 43.75 -25.46
C ARG A 513 12.02 43.32 -26.77
N GLY A 514 13.14 42.59 -26.69
CA GLY A 514 13.87 42.14 -27.88
C GLY A 514 13.21 40.91 -28.54
N VAL A 515 13.34 40.83 -29.87
CA VAL A 515 12.89 39.67 -30.67
C VAL A 515 14.04 39.17 -31.53
N ALA A 516 14.48 37.91 -31.31
CA ALA A 516 15.46 37.22 -32.10
C ALA A 516 14.79 36.12 -32.93
N LEU A 517 14.74 36.24 -34.23
CA LEU A 517 14.09 35.30 -35.16
C LEU A 517 15.10 34.55 -36.01
N GLY A 518 15.09 33.23 -35.95
CA GLY A 518 15.95 32.35 -36.71
C GLY A 518 17.17 31.84 -35.95
N ALA A 519 17.76 30.75 -36.42
CA ALA A 519 18.92 30.12 -35.79
C ALA A 519 20.07 31.11 -35.62
N LYS A 520 20.65 31.15 -34.41
CA LYS A 520 21.78 32.03 -34.05
C LYS A 520 21.49 33.53 -34.18
N SER A 521 20.21 33.93 -34.30
CA SER A 521 19.88 35.36 -34.27
C SER A 521 20.12 35.91 -32.87
N GLU A 522 20.69 37.15 -32.84
CA GLU A 522 21.08 37.80 -31.58
C GLU A 522 20.60 39.25 -31.61
N THR A 523 19.95 39.71 -30.57
CA THR A 523 19.53 41.11 -30.45
C THR A 523 20.69 41.98 -29.96
N ALA A 524 20.77 43.18 -30.48
CA ALA A 524 21.63 44.24 -29.96
C ALA A 524 20.80 45.32 -29.29
N ALA A 525 21.44 46.21 -28.57
CA ALA A 525 20.79 47.39 -28.01
C ALA A 525 20.12 48.20 -29.13
N PRO A 526 18.89 48.72 -28.87
CA PRO A 526 18.22 49.55 -29.85
C PRO A 526 18.99 50.85 -30.08
N VAL A 527 19.12 51.22 -31.36
CA VAL A 527 19.77 52.47 -31.77
C VAL A 527 18.72 53.44 -32.30
N SER A 528 18.56 54.54 -31.60
CA SER A 528 17.62 55.59 -31.98
C SER A 528 18.26 56.52 -33.02
N THR A 529 17.58 56.75 -34.17
CA THR A 529 18.01 57.66 -35.21
C THR A 529 16.90 58.66 -35.53
N ALA A 530 16.92 59.78 -34.86
CA ALA A 530 15.85 60.78 -34.95
C ALA A 530 16.00 61.67 -36.20
N SER A 531 17.21 61.90 -36.66
CA SER A 531 17.47 62.72 -37.84
C SER A 531 18.84 62.41 -38.41
N GLU A 532 19.04 62.80 -39.67
CA GLU A 532 20.35 62.74 -40.35
C GLU A 532 20.52 63.97 -41.22
N THR A 533 21.77 64.38 -41.48
CA THR A 533 22.09 65.49 -42.37
C THR A 533 22.64 64.93 -43.67
N ILE A 534 21.92 65.11 -44.77
CA ILE A 534 22.32 64.64 -46.13
C ILE A 534 22.49 65.90 -46.99
N ASN A 535 23.65 66.03 -47.61
CA ASN A 535 24.05 67.21 -48.46
C ASN A 535 23.79 68.56 -47.77
N GLY A 536 24.01 68.65 -46.43
CA GLY A 536 23.86 69.86 -45.70
C GLY A 536 22.40 70.15 -45.22
N LEU A 537 21.43 69.33 -45.61
CA LEU A 537 20.04 69.44 -45.21
C LEU A 537 19.70 68.45 -44.12
N LYS A 538 19.04 68.91 -43.07
CA LYS A 538 18.61 68.05 -41.98
C LYS A 538 17.26 67.42 -42.28
N TYR A 539 17.21 66.08 -42.25
CA TYR A 539 15.98 65.27 -42.38
C TYR A 539 15.60 64.67 -41.03
N ASN A 540 14.36 64.86 -40.61
CA ASN A 540 13.83 64.27 -39.41
C ASN A 540 13.09 62.97 -39.79
N TYR A 541 13.32 61.89 -39.05
CA TYR A 541 12.75 60.57 -39.31
C TYR A 541 11.56 60.29 -38.39
N ALA A 542 10.47 59.73 -38.95
CA ALA A 542 9.40 59.13 -38.17
C ALA A 542 9.93 57.90 -37.45
N GLY A 543 9.45 57.64 -36.22
CA GLY A 543 9.95 56.52 -35.43
C GLY A 543 11.41 56.62 -34.98
N GLY A 544 11.94 57.85 -34.90
CA GLY A 544 13.34 58.11 -34.57
C GLY A 544 13.82 57.63 -33.21
N THR A 545 12.90 57.25 -32.31
CA THR A 545 13.18 56.63 -31.00
C THR A 545 12.87 55.14 -31.11
N ALA A 546 13.85 54.27 -30.86
CA ALA A 546 13.69 52.81 -30.84
C ALA A 546 13.59 52.28 -29.40
N ASP A 547 12.52 51.58 -29.08
CA ASP A 547 12.30 50.93 -27.78
C ASP A 547 12.99 49.57 -27.65
N SER A 548 13.09 48.83 -28.77
CA SER A 548 13.64 47.45 -28.78
C SER A 548 14.15 47.11 -30.19
N THR A 549 14.78 45.96 -30.33
CA THR A 549 15.32 45.42 -31.59
C THR A 549 14.61 44.15 -32.00
N VAL A 550 14.26 44.04 -33.30
CA VAL A 550 13.97 42.75 -33.97
C VAL A 550 15.19 42.37 -34.79
N SER A 551 15.80 41.24 -34.43
CA SER A 551 16.99 40.73 -35.15
C SER A 551 16.67 39.43 -35.89
N VAL A 552 17.09 39.37 -37.13
CA VAL A 552 17.01 38.14 -37.98
C VAL A 552 18.37 37.50 -38.22
N GLY A 553 19.41 37.93 -37.49
CA GLY A 553 20.76 37.39 -37.62
C GLY A 553 21.70 37.85 -36.52
N ASN A 554 23.00 37.72 -36.73
CA ASN A 554 24.08 38.19 -35.87
C ASN A 554 25.26 38.73 -36.70
N ASN A 555 26.40 39.02 -36.05
CA ASN A 555 27.58 39.53 -36.73
C ASN A 555 28.09 38.61 -37.84
N SER A 556 27.94 37.27 -37.71
CA SER A 556 28.39 36.27 -38.68
C SER A 556 27.30 35.81 -39.65
N THR A 557 26.04 35.90 -39.28
CA THR A 557 24.89 35.41 -40.07
C THR A 557 23.95 36.54 -40.40
N LYS A 558 23.84 36.85 -41.70
CA LYS A 558 22.88 37.85 -42.22
C LYS A 558 21.77 37.11 -42.96
N ARG A 559 20.56 37.66 -42.96
CA ARG A 559 19.40 37.08 -43.65
C ARG A 559 18.68 38.15 -44.46
N THR A 560 18.16 37.75 -45.59
CA THR A 560 17.24 38.57 -46.37
C THR A 560 15.83 38.42 -45.78
N ILE A 561 15.03 39.48 -45.79
CA ILE A 561 13.60 39.46 -45.53
C ILE A 561 12.89 39.50 -46.88
N THR A 562 12.23 38.39 -47.27
CA THR A 562 11.53 38.27 -48.56
C THR A 562 10.01 38.40 -48.36
N ASN A 563 9.28 38.63 -49.46
CA ASN A 563 7.80 38.75 -49.46
C ASN A 563 7.30 39.96 -48.63
N VAL A 564 8.11 41.00 -48.52
CA VAL A 564 7.70 42.24 -47.89
C VAL A 564 6.80 43.02 -48.89
N ALA A 565 5.58 43.33 -48.49
CA ALA A 565 4.70 44.20 -49.26
C ALA A 565 5.30 45.61 -49.39
N ALA A 566 4.89 46.38 -50.41
CA ALA A 566 5.31 47.75 -50.56
C ALA A 566 4.78 48.58 -49.37
N GLY A 567 5.72 49.25 -48.66
CA GLY A 567 5.41 50.14 -47.56
C GLY A 567 4.93 51.54 -48.05
N ARG A 568 4.23 52.24 -47.17
CA ARG A 568 3.85 53.65 -47.46
C ARG A 568 5.09 54.51 -47.50
N VAL A 569 5.19 55.40 -48.51
CA VAL A 569 6.32 56.33 -48.66
C VAL A 569 5.83 57.74 -48.40
N ASN A 570 5.94 58.21 -47.14
CA ASN A 570 5.65 59.56 -46.73
C ASN A 570 6.43 59.94 -45.45
N ALA A 571 6.40 61.19 -45.05
CA ALA A 571 7.20 61.68 -43.93
C ALA A 571 6.84 61.11 -42.56
N GLN A 572 5.67 60.47 -42.41
CA GLN A 572 5.17 59.88 -41.16
C GLN A 572 5.26 58.36 -41.14
N SER A 573 5.69 57.75 -42.27
CA SER A 573 5.70 56.28 -42.37
C SER A 573 6.85 55.68 -41.57
N THR A 574 6.50 54.56 -40.91
CA THR A 574 7.45 53.64 -40.25
C THR A 574 7.40 52.26 -40.89
N ASP A 575 6.77 52.14 -42.09
CA ASP A 575 6.72 50.85 -42.82
C ASP A 575 8.09 50.52 -43.44
N ALA A 576 8.39 49.25 -43.49
CA ALA A 576 9.53 48.77 -44.27
C ALA A 576 9.27 48.95 -45.79
N ILE A 577 10.26 49.38 -46.54
CA ILE A 577 10.21 49.45 -48.01
C ILE A 577 10.84 48.22 -48.63
N ASN A 578 10.32 47.75 -49.78
CA ASN A 578 10.90 46.64 -50.50
C ASN A 578 11.77 47.12 -51.68
N GLY A 579 12.53 46.19 -52.26
CA GLY A 579 13.51 46.49 -53.33
C GLY A 579 12.87 47.12 -54.57
N SER A 580 11.59 46.83 -54.90
CA SER A 580 10.93 47.41 -56.05
C SER A 580 10.63 48.90 -55.87
N GLN A 581 10.35 49.34 -54.64
CA GLN A 581 10.16 50.75 -54.31
C GLN A 581 11.47 51.54 -54.44
N LEU A 582 12.57 50.98 -53.98
CA LEU A 582 13.90 51.58 -54.18
C LEU A 582 14.32 51.57 -55.65
N TYR A 583 14.01 50.48 -56.40
CA TYR A 583 14.28 50.41 -57.83
C TYR A 583 13.57 51.54 -58.63
N ALA A 584 12.29 51.81 -58.30
CA ALA A 584 11.53 52.89 -58.90
C ALA A 584 12.23 54.24 -58.70
N VAL A 585 12.66 54.56 -57.45
CA VAL A 585 13.41 55.80 -57.17
C VAL A 585 14.74 55.88 -57.91
N THR A 586 15.52 54.79 -58.00
CA THR A 586 16.83 54.73 -58.66
C THR A 586 16.74 54.77 -60.20
N THR A 587 15.57 54.51 -60.78
CA THR A 587 15.32 54.57 -62.20
C THR A 587 14.92 55.98 -62.63
N GLU A 588 14.30 56.78 -61.70
CA GLU A 588 13.89 58.15 -61.99
C GLU A 588 14.97 59.23 -61.66
N VAL A 589 16.02 58.85 -60.91
CA VAL A 589 17.16 59.71 -60.60
C VAL A 589 18.32 59.40 -61.56
#